data_40b056d661ba80069e6c55b92d5552ed
#
_entry.id   40b056d661ba80069e6c55b92d5552ed
#
_cell.length_a   1.000
_cell.length_b   1.000
_cell.length_c   1.000
_cell.angle_alpha   90.00
_cell.angle_beta   90.00
_cell.angle_gamma   90.00
#
_symmetry.space_group_name_H-M   'P 1'
#
loop_
_entity.id
_entity.type
_entity.pdbx_description
1 polymer ?
#
loop_
_entity_poly.entity_id
_entity_poly.type
_entity_poly.pdbx_seq_one_letter_code
_entity_poly.pdbx_strand_id
1 'polypeptide(L)' 'MYAIRNVNGHIQVYNEKGLFLFSADTEREAREELRNYAQYSA' A
#
# COMPACT_ATOMS: atom_id res chain seq x y z
N MET A 1 -6.13 6.69 -6.12
CA MET A 1 -4.79 6.20 -6.51
C MET A 1 -3.90 6.10 -5.29
N TYR A 2 -3.08 5.07 -5.23
CA TYR A 2 -2.22 4.82 -4.08
C TYR A 2 -0.77 5.09 -4.43
N ALA A 3 0.02 5.42 -3.42
CA ALA A 3 1.45 5.64 -3.58
C ALA A 3 2.21 4.56 -2.83
N ILE A 4 3.25 4.03 -3.44
CA ILE A 4 4.09 3.00 -2.86
C ILE A 4 5.50 3.53 -2.72
N ARG A 5 6.08 3.38 -1.53
CA ARG A 5 7.45 3.82 -1.26
C ARG A 5 8.26 2.66 -0.68
N ASN A 6 9.50 2.56 -1.14
CA ASN A 6 10.45 1.59 -0.59
C ASN A 6 11.32 2.30 0.44
N VAL A 7 11.19 1.90 1.70
CA VAL A 7 11.94 2.52 2.79
C VAL A 7 12.64 1.42 3.59
N ASN A 8 13.97 1.41 3.53
CA ASN A 8 14.79 0.47 4.28
C ASN A 8 14.38 -0.99 4.08
N GLY A 9 14.08 -1.37 2.84
CA GLY A 9 13.71 -2.74 2.53
C GLY A 9 12.26 -3.08 2.81
N HIS A 10 11.47 -2.10 3.24
CA HIS A 10 10.04 -2.28 3.47
C HIS A 10 9.26 -1.46 2.48
N ILE A 11 8.10 -1.96 2.11
CA ILE A 11 7.20 -1.25 1.21
C ILE A 11 6.14 -0.56 2.06
N GLN A 12 6.02 0.75 1.91
CA GLN A 12 5.00 1.53 2.60
C GLN A 12 3.97 2.02 1.60
N VAL A 13 2.71 1.87 1.93
CA VAL A 13 1.62 2.23 1.04
C VAL A 13 0.80 3.34 1.64
N TYR A 14 0.53 4.36 0.82
CA TYR A 14 -0.22 5.55 1.21
C TYR A 14 -1.39 5.74 0.27
N ASN A 15 -2.44 6.37 0.76
CA ASN A 15 -3.57 6.71 -0.10
C ASN A 15 -3.29 8.00 -0.86
N GLU A 16 -4.24 8.42 -1.69
CA GLU A 16 -4.07 9.61 -2.51
C GLU A 16 -3.97 10.89 -1.70
N LYS A 17 -4.39 10.86 -0.44
CA LYS A 17 -4.28 12.01 0.44
C LYS A 17 -2.96 12.05 1.20
N GLY A 18 -2.11 11.06 0.97
CA GLY A 18 -0.83 10.98 1.65
C GLY A 18 -0.88 10.33 3.03
N LEU A 19 -1.98 9.69 3.36
CA LEU A 19 -2.10 9.00 4.64
C LEU A 19 -1.55 7.58 4.55
N PHE A 20 -0.76 7.20 5.54
CA PHE A 20 -0.20 5.86 5.61
C PHE A 20 -1.30 4.82 5.81
N LEU A 21 -1.27 3.77 5.01
CA LEU A 21 -2.26 2.70 5.10
C LEU A 21 -1.69 1.46 5.77
N PHE A 22 -0.59 0.94 5.22
CA PHE A 22 0.02 -0.26 5.75
C PHE A 22 1.42 -0.42 5.17
N SER A 23 2.16 -1.37 5.72
CA SER A 23 3.48 -1.71 5.18
C SER A 23 3.51 -3.20 4.83
N ALA A 24 4.41 -3.56 3.91
CA ALA A 24 4.59 -4.94 3.48
C ALA A 24 6.06 -5.20 3.25
N ASP A 25 6.44 -6.48 3.19
CA ASP A 25 7.82 -6.85 2.97
C ASP A 25 8.21 -6.78 1.49
N THR A 26 7.25 -6.98 0.60
CA THR A 26 7.49 -6.97 -0.84
C THR A 26 6.40 -6.21 -1.57
N GLU A 27 6.71 -5.80 -2.81
CA GLU A 27 5.71 -5.15 -3.64
C GLU A 27 4.53 -6.06 -3.93
N ARG A 28 4.80 -7.35 -4.09
CA ARG A 28 3.73 -8.31 -4.37
C ARG A 28 2.71 -8.31 -3.23
N GLU A 29 3.19 -8.38 -2.00
CA GLU A 29 2.31 -8.35 -0.84
C GLU A 29 1.56 -7.03 -0.76
N ALA A 30 2.23 -5.94 -1.04
CA ALA A 30 1.60 -4.63 -1.02
C ALA A 30 0.46 -4.56 -2.03
N ARG A 31 0.68 -5.09 -3.23
CA ARG A 31 -0.36 -5.07 -4.26
C ARG A 31 -1.55 -5.94 -3.89
N GLU A 32 -1.29 -7.08 -3.28
CA GLU A 32 -2.36 -7.96 -2.84
C GLU A 32 -3.22 -7.30 -1.77
N GLU A 33 -2.58 -6.63 -0.82
CA GLU A 33 -3.32 -5.91 0.21
C GLU A 33 -4.09 -4.74 -0.36
N LEU A 34 -3.53 -4.06 -1.35
CA LEU A 34 -4.23 -2.96 -2.00
C LEU A 34 -5.50 -3.41 -2.68
N ARG A 35 -5.51 -4.62 -3.22
CA ARG A 35 -6.72 -5.17 -3.84
C ARG A 35 -7.83 -5.31 -2.81
N ASN A 36 -7.48 -5.74 -1.61
CA ASN A 36 -8.44 -5.84 -0.53
C ASN A 36 -8.97 -4.46 -0.12
N TYR A 37 -8.08 -3.49 -0.05
CA TYR A 37 -8.47 -2.12 0.27
C TYR A 37 -9.42 -1.55 -0.78
N ALA A 38 -9.14 -1.83 -2.05
CA ALA A 38 -9.98 -1.35 -3.13
C ALA A 38 -11.39 -1.94 -3.03
N GLN A 39 -11.49 -3.19 -2.62
CA GLN A 39 -12.79 -3.83 -2.45
C GLN A 39 -13.59 -3.19 -1.32
N TYR A 40 -12.91 -2.84 -0.25
CA TYR A 40 -13.58 -2.19 0.87
C TYR A 40 -14.02 -0.78 0.54
N SER A 41 -13.27 -0.13 -0.34
CA SER A 41 -13.56 1.25 -0.71
C SER A 41 -14.70 1.38 -1.71
N ALA A 42 -15.05 0.30 -2.33
CA ALA A 42 -16.15 0.33 -3.32
C ALA A 42 -17.53 0.30 -2.66
#